data_e7eaeb92e6a2733a77d4eaca5712ade3
#
_entry.id   e7eaeb92e6a2733a77d4eaca5712ade3
#
_cell.length_a   1.000
_cell.length_b   1.000
_cell.length_c   1.000
_cell.angle_alpha   90.00
_cell.angle_beta   90.00
_cell.angle_gamma   90.00
#
_symmetry.space_group_name_H-M   'P 1'
#
loop_
_entity.id
_entity.type
_entity.pdbx_description
1 polymer ?
#
loop_
_entity_poly.entity_id
_entity_poly.type
_entity_poly.pdbx_seq_one_letter_code
_entity_poly.pdbx_strand_id
1 'polypeptide(L)' 'MSDRTETFGGQPYVVRRVTGSAATKPYRCPGCHQVIRPATPHTVAWPSLPTSFASDATGLDERRHWHNACWAARDNRR' A
#
# COMPACT_ATOMS: atom_id res chain seq x y z
N MET A 1 -15.82 -0.24 -3.38
CA MET A 1 -14.73 -0.05 -2.47
C MET A 1 -14.32 1.37 -2.42
N SER A 2 -14.16 1.93 -1.24
CA SER A 2 -13.78 3.33 -1.15
C SER A 2 -12.35 3.45 -0.68
N ASP A 3 -11.65 4.44 -1.22
CA ASP A 3 -10.30 4.75 -0.80
C ASP A 3 -10.38 5.54 0.50
N ARG A 4 -9.39 5.37 1.32
CA ARG A 4 -9.28 6.12 2.57
C ARG A 4 -7.95 6.83 2.60
N THR A 5 -7.86 7.87 3.43
CA THR A 5 -6.59 8.56 3.66
C THR A 5 -6.10 8.21 5.05
N GLU A 6 -4.87 7.71 5.11
CA GLU A 6 -4.23 7.37 6.39
C GLU A 6 -2.83 7.95 6.39
N THR A 7 -2.27 8.15 7.56
CA THR A 7 -0.95 8.76 7.69
C THR A 7 0.11 7.69 7.89
N PHE A 8 1.24 7.87 7.23
CA PHE A 8 2.38 6.99 7.41
C PHE A 8 3.64 7.84 7.27
N GLY A 9 4.49 7.80 8.28
CA GLY A 9 5.73 8.58 8.24
C GLY A 9 5.46 10.08 8.22
N GLY A 10 4.37 10.52 8.79
CA GLY A 10 4.04 11.94 8.82
C GLY A 10 3.42 12.46 7.53
N GLN A 11 3.12 11.58 6.59
CA GLN A 11 2.57 12.00 5.30
C GLN A 11 1.24 11.31 5.04
N PRO A 12 0.33 11.97 4.32
CA PRO A 12 -0.94 11.34 3.97
C PRO A 12 -0.76 10.35 2.84
N TYR A 13 -1.41 9.22 2.98
CA TYR A 13 -1.42 8.17 1.97
C TYR A 13 -2.84 7.84 1.60
N VAL A 14 -3.06 7.53 0.35
CA VAL A 14 -4.32 6.95 -0.10
C VAL A 14 -4.23 5.46 0.09
N VAL A 15 -5.24 4.88 0.69
CA VAL A 15 -5.24 3.46 1.07
C VAL A 15 -6.47 2.81 0.48
N ARG A 16 -6.27 1.70 -0.21
CA ARG A 16 -7.35 0.93 -0.81
C ARG A 16 -7.25 -0.52 -0.38
N ARG A 17 -8.35 -1.10 0.04
CA ARG A 17 -8.40 -2.51 0.33
C ARG A 17 -8.68 -3.29 -0.93
N VAL A 18 -7.90 -4.34 -1.14
CA VAL A 18 -8.06 -5.22 -2.30
C VAL A 18 -8.61 -6.55 -1.81
N THR A 19 -9.68 -7.02 -2.44
CA THR A 19 -10.26 -8.31 -2.08
C THR A 19 -9.43 -9.43 -2.69
N GLY A 20 -9.60 -10.65 -2.16
CA GLY A 20 -8.89 -11.79 -2.70
C GLY A 20 -9.22 -12.05 -4.16
N SER A 21 -10.46 -11.81 -4.57
CA SER A 21 -10.85 -12.06 -5.96
C SER A 21 -10.20 -11.06 -6.92
N ALA A 22 -9.80 -9.90 -6.44
CA ALA A 22 -9.14 -8.91 -7.28
C ALA A 22 -7.62 -9.03 -7.22
N ALA A 23 -7.07 -9.87 -6.35
CA ALA A 23 -5.64 -10.02 -6.16
C ALA A 23 -5.12 -11.12 -7.06
N THR A 24 -4.71 -10.76 -8.28
CA THR A 24 -4.32 -11.77 -9.27
C THR A 24 -2.82 -11.98 -9.38
N LYS A 25 -2.02 -11.17 -8.72
CA LYS A 25 -0.57 -11.26 -8.81
C LYS A 25 0.05 -11.32 -7.42
N PRO A 26 1.23 -11.92 -7.28
CA PRO A 26 1.95 -11.87 -6.02
C PRO A 26 2.68 -10.52 -5.89
N TYR A 27 2.79 -10.05 -4.66
CA TYR A 27 3.52 -8.82 -4.36
C TYR A 27 4.35 -9.05 -3.11
N ARG A 28 5.34 -8.20 -2.89
CA ARG A 28 6.16 -8.27 -1.68
C ARG A 28 5.75 -7.16 -0.73
N CYS A 29 5.39 -7.54 0.48
CA CYS A 29 4.97 -6.58 1.50
C CYS A 29 6.20 -5.83 2.04
N PRO A 30 6.24 -4.50 2.00
CA PRO A 30 7.38 -3.77 2.54
C PRO A 30 7.47 -3.82 4.06
N GLY A 31 6.39 -4.19 4.73
CA GLY A 31 6.40 -4.27 6.18
C GLY A 31 7.12 -5.49 6.72
N CYS A 32 6.98 -6.64 6.07
CA CYS A 32 7.57 -7.86 6.55
C CYS A 32 8.47 -8.55 5.52
N HIS A 33 8.55 -8.01 4.31
CA HIS A 33 9.35 -8.55 3.21
C HIS A 33 8.92 -9.94 2.76
N GLN A 34 7.73 -10.38 3.17
CA GLN A 34 7.19 -11.66 2.74
C GLN A 34 6.29 -11.46 1.55
N VAL A 35 6.11 -12.51 0.77
CA VAL A 35 5.25 -12.44 -0.41
C VAL A 35 3.78 -12.43 0.01
N ILE A 36 3.01 -11.57 -0.64
CA ILE A 36 1.55 -11.59 -0.54
C ILE A 36 1.09 -12.46 -1.71
N ARG A 37 0.55 -13.62 -1.39
CA ARG A 37 0.16 -14.59 -2.43
C ARG A 37 -1.03 -14.07 -3.22
N PRO A 38 -1.19 -14.52 -4.47
CA PRO A 38 -2.41 -14.23 -5.22
C PRO A 38 -3.64 -14.70 -4.45
N ALA A 39 -4.77 -14.10 -4.73
CA ALA A 39 -6.03 -14.42 -4.07
C ALA A 39 -6.07 -14.13 -2.58
N THR A 40 -5.17 -13.27 -2.11
CA THR A 40 -5.12 -12.87 -0.70
C THR A 40 -5.58 -11.43 -0.58
N PRO A 41 -6.58 -11.15 0.26
CA PRO A 41 -6.96 -9.76 0.52
C PRO A 41 -5.78 -9.00 1.12
N HIS A 42 -5.54 -7.79 0.66
CA HIS A 42 -4.43 -7.01 1.16
C HIS A 42 -4.70 -5.51 0.97
N THR A 43 -3.75 -4.69 1.36
CA THR A 43 -3.87 -3.24 1.33
C THR A 43 -2.91 -2.67 0.30
N VAL A 44 -3.39 -1.75 -0.53
CA VAL A 44 -2.53 -1.00 -1.44
C VAL A 44 -2.50 0.43 -0.92
N ALA A 45 -1.31 1.00 -0.81
CA ALA A 45 -1.15 2.35 -0.31
C ALA A 45 -0.15 3.11 -1.17
N TRP A 46 -0.41 4.38 -1.37
CA TRP A 46 0.50 5.26 -2.10
C TRP A 46 0.37 6.67 -1.54
N PRO A 47 1.45 7.49 -1.64
CA PRO A 47 1.38 8.86 -1.14
C PRO A 47 0.30 9.63 -1.88
N SER A 48 -0.49 10.41 -1.15
CA SER A 48 -1.51 11.23 -1.80
C SER A 48 -0.88 12.43 -2.49
N LEU A 49 0.33 12.82 -2.09
CA LEU A 49 1.09 13.86 -2.78
C LEU A 49 2.32 13.22 -3.41
N PRO A 50 2.66 13.57 -4.65
CA PRO A 50 3.87 13.04 -5.27
C PRO A 50 5.08 13.39 -4.44
N THR A 51 5.98 12.43 -4.29
CA THR A 51 7.20 12.66 -3.53
C THR A 51 8.38 12.99 -4.43
N SER A 52 8.16 13.01 -5.75
CA SER A 52 9.22 13.26 -6.70
C SER A 52 8.80 14.34 -7.65
N PHE A 53 9.74 15.24 -7.94
CA PHE A 53 9.48 16.27 -8.92
C PHE A 53 9.67 15.77 -10.35
N ALA A 54 10.08 14.58 -10.50
CA ALA A 54 10.27 14.07 -11.83
C ALA A 54 8.92 13.78 -12.41
N SER A 55 8.20 14.58 -12.30
CA SER A 55 7.28 14.77 -12.83
C SER A 55 6.23 14.06 -13.37
N ASP A 56 6.30 13.08 -13.93
CA ASP A 56 5.24 12.25 -14.35
C ASP A 56 4.89 11.30 -13.25
N ALA A 57 5.59 11.40 -12.15
CA ALA A 57 5.33 10.51 -11.06
C ALA A 57 3.97 10.84 -10.50
N THR A 58 3.05 9.96 -10.72
CA THR A 58 1.79 10.03 -10.03
C THR A 58 1.92 9.14 -8.82
N GLY A 59 1.04 9.28 -7.87
CA GLY A 59 1.05 8.38 -6.74
C GLY A 59 0.95 6.93 -7.16
N LEU A 60 0.43 6.66 -8.35
CA LEU A 60 0.28 5.31 -8.84
C LEU A 60 1.61 4.60 -9.02
N ASP A 61 2.67 5.35 -9.36
CA ASP A 61 3.99 4.74 -9.53
C ASP A 61 4.62 4.39 -8.20
N GLU A 62 4.10 4.91 -7.10
CA GLU A 62 4.64 4.66 -5.78
C GLU A 62 3.75 3.71 -4.99
N ARG A 63 2.85 3.01 -5.67
CA ARG A 63 1.93 2.11 -5.04
C ARG A 63 2.68 0.93 -4.44
N ARG A 64 2.34 0.59 -3.19
CA ARG A 64 2.92 -0.55 -2.50
C ARG A 64 1.81 -1.43 -1.98
N HIS A 65 2.02 -2.73 -2.06
CA HIS A 65 1.06 -3.71 -1.57
C HIS A 65 1.55 -4.22 -0.22
N TRP A 66 0.68 -4.16 0.78
CA TRP A 66 0.99 -4.54 2.14
C TRP A 66 0.00 -5.60 2.62
N HIS A 67 0.45 -6.52 3.47
CA HIS A 67 -0.52 -7.33 4.20
C HIS A 67 -1.38 -6.38 5.04
N ASN A 68 -2.65 -6.75 5.23
CA ASN A 68 -3.55 -5.88 6.01
C ASN A 68 -3.00 -5.65 7.41
N ALA A 69 -2.52 -6.71 8.07
CA ALA A 69 -1.98 -6.57 9.41
C ALA A 69 -0.69 -5.75 9.45
N CYS A 70 0.11 -5.85 8.41
CA CYS A 70 1.35 -5.08 8.33
C CYS A 70 1.07 -3.59 8.16
N TRP A 71 0.09 -3.25 7.36
CA TRP A 71 -0.29 -1.86 7.20
C TRP A 71 -0.85 -1.32 8.52
N ALA A 72 -1.70 -2.09 9.20
CA ALA A 72 -2.27 -1.67 10.46
C ALA A 72 -1.20 -1.42 11.52
N ALA A 73 -0.09 -2.16 11.46
CA ALA A 73 0.99 -2.03 12.44
C ALA A 73 2.15 -1.18 11.95
N ARG A 74 1.96 -0.44 10.86
CA ARG A 74 3.08 0.25 10.21
C ARG A 74 3.83 1.22 11.13
N ASP A 75 3.12 1.89 12.01
CA ASP A 75 3.73 2.88 12.90
C ASP A 75 4.38 2.21 14.10
N ASN A 76 4.14 0.94 14.33
CA ASN A 76 4.69 0.21 15.46
C ASN A 76 5.89 -0.65 15.06
N ARG A 77 6.23 -0.65 13.79
CA ARG A 77 7.35 -1.45 13.34
C ARG A 77 8.66 -0.71 13.51
N ARG A 78 9.67 -1.42 13.88
CA ARG A 78 11.00 -0.87 14.12
C ARG A 78 12.01 -1.55 13.24
#